data_9fd9074f51793a6534ad1a5b9456ea11
#
_entry.id   9fd9074f51793a6534ad1a5b9456ea11
#
_cell.length_a   1.000
_cell.length_b   1.000
_cell.length_c   1.000
_cell.angle_alpha   90.00
_cell.angle_beta   90.00
_cell.angle_gamma   90.00
#
_symmetry.space_group_name_H-M   'P 1'
#
loop_
_entity.id
_entity.type
_entity.pdbx_description
1 polymer ?
#
loop_
_entity_poly.entity_id
_entity_poly.type
_entity_poly.pdbx_seq_one_letter_code
_entity_poly.pdbx_strand_id
1 'polypeptide(L)'
;MVDMTTESNNQIRLSEGEFAPEFTLTNDKGEKVSLSDFRGRKVIVYFYPKADTPGCTTEACDFRDSLSELNNQNIDVVGISPDKVEALAKFRDKYELTFPLLSDEDKSVMTAYGAFGEKKNYGKVVQGIIRSTFVVDEEGKIQLAKYNVKATGHVARIIKEL
;
A
#
# COMPACT_ATOMS: atom_id res chain seq x y z
N MET A 1 3.19 33.60 -0.13
CA MET A 1 2.82 33.01 -0.18
C MET A 1 2.33 32.20 -0.24
N VAL A 2 2.37 31.92 -0.06
CA VAL A 2 1.96 31.08 -0.23
C VAL A 2 1.28 30.48 -0.43
N ASP A 3 1.31 30.29 -0.52
CA ASP A 3 0.74 29.68 -0.78
C ASP A 3 0.06 29.10 -1.03
N MET A 4 0.12 29.11 -1.12
CA MET A 4 -0.40 28.51 -1.36
C MET A 4 -1.07 27.80 -1.77
N THR A 5 -0.86 27.74 -2.06
CA THR A 5 -1.38 26.98 -2.37
C THR A 5 -1.85 26.17 -2.18
N THR A 6 -1.63 26.07 -1.91
CA THR A 6 -1.90 25.29 -1.72
C THR A 6 -2.74 24.72 -1.72
N GLU A 7 -2.79 24.87 -1.73
CA GLU A 7 -3.61 24.33 -1.69
C GLU A 7 -4.30 23.58 -2.22
N SER A 8 -4.33 23.93 -2.48
CA SER A 8 -5.01 23.14 -3.22
C SER A 8 -4.83 21.83 -3.12
N ASN A 9 -3.99 21.54 -2.94
CA ASN A 9 -3.83 20.31 -2.92
C ASN A 9 -3.59 19.99 -1.62
N ASN A 10 -4.43 19.71 -0.92
CA ASN A 10 -4.36 19.11 0.33
C ASN A 10 -3.91 17.68 0.24
N GLN A 11 -3.35 17.31 -0.89
CA GLN A 11 -2.91 15.96 -1.13
C GLN A 11 -1.55 15.75 -0.53
N ILE A 12 -1.43 14.77 0.35
CA ILE A 12 -0.14 14.37 0.91
C ILE A 12 0.65 13.62 -0.15
N ARG A 13 1.93 13.90 -0.26
CA ARG A 13 2.86 13.15 -1.09
C ARG A 13 4.11 12.88 -0.29
N LEU A 14 4.42 11.63 -0.05
CA LEU A 14 5.61 11.24 0.69
C LEU A 14 6.80 11.16 -0.26
N SER A 15 7.96 11.52 0.25
CA SER A 15 9.20 11.51 -0.54
C SER A 15 10.21 10.59 0.08
N GLU A 16 11.16 10.15 -0.75
CA GLU A 16 12.26 9.32 -0.28
C GLU A 16 13.02 10.03 0.82
N GLY A 17 13.39 9.31 1.85
CA GLY A 17 14.11 9.84 3.00
C GLY A 17 13.24 10.28 4.15
N GLU A 18 11.94 10.50 3.92
CA GLU A 18 11.02 10.83 5.01
C GLU A 18 10.66 9.58 5.79
N PHE A 19 10.32 9.74 7.06
CA PHE A 19 9.80 8.62 7.82
C PHE A 19 8.41 8.26 7.32
N ALA A 20 8.17 6.97 7.12
CA ALA A 20 6.84 6.48 6.76
C ALA A 20 5.91 6.66 7.95
N PRO A 21 4.67 7.13 7.73
CA PRO A 21 3.71 7.25 8.84
C PRO A 21 3.48 5.91 9.52
N GLU A 22 3.56 5.92 10.85
CA GLU A 22 3.30 4.70 11.63
C GLU A 22 1.82 4.36 11.56
N PHE A 23 1.51 3.07 11.62
CA PHE A 23 0.13 2.61 11.67
C PHE A 23 0.03 1.33 12.48
N THR A 24 -1.18 1.06 12.96
CA THR A 24 -1.55 -0.22 13.55
C THR A 24 -2.92 -0.56 13.01
N LEU A 25 -2.99 -1.65 12.25
CA LEU A 25 -4.23 -2.07 11.60
C LEU A 25 -4.46 -3.55 11.89
N THR A 26 -5.70 -3.99 11.71
CA THR A 26 -6.07 -5.40 11.91
C THR A 26 -5.87 -6.15 10.59
N ASN A 27 -5.24 -7.30 10.67
CA ASN A 27 -4.98 -8.10 9.48
C ASN A 27 -6.13 -9.07 9.18
N ASP A 28 -5.94 -9.86 8.12
CA ASP A 28 -6.94 -10.81 7.64
C ASP A 28 -7.20 -11.98 8.60
N LYS A 29 -6.40 -12.08 9.67
CA LYS A 29 -6.58 -13.09 10.72
C LYS A 29 -7.10 -12.49 12.02
N GLY A 30 -7.45 -11.20 12.01
CA GLY A 30 -7.95 -10.52 13.21
C GLY A 30 -6.86 -10.06 14.17
N GLU A 31 -5.61 -10.09 13.76
CA GLU A 31 -4.47 -9.70 14.60
C GLU A 31 -4.02 -8.28 14.27
N LYS A 32 -3.45 -7.59 15.24
CA LYS A 32 -2.91 -6.25 15.03
C LYS A 32 -1.53 -6.31 14.42
N VAL A 33 -1.30 -5.49 13.41
CA VAL A 33 -0.01 -5.38 12.73
C VAL A 33 0.36 -3.91 12.67
N SER A 34 1.57 -3.58 13.10
CA SER A 34 2.09 -2.21 13.08
C SER A 34 3.26 -2.11 12.12
N LEU A 35 3.45 -0.93 11.52
CA LEU A 35 4.60 -0.72 10.66
C LEU A 35 5.90 -0.97 11.41
N SER A 36 5.97 -0.55 12.68
CA SER A 36 7.18 -0.73 13.49
C SER A 36 7.53 -2.20 13.73
N ASP A 37 6.60 -3.13 13.49
CA ASP A 37 6.91 -4.57 13.59
C ASP A 37 7.94 -5.01 12.56
N PHE A 38 8.15 -4.21 11.52
CA PHE A 38 9.07 -4.56 10.43
C PHE A 38 10.44 -3.89 10.56
N ARG A 39 10.70 -3.17 11.66
CA ARG A 39 12.00 -2.53 11.86
C ARG A 39 13.12 -3.57 11.76
N GLY A 40 14.21 -3.19 11.08
CA GLY A 40 15.30 -4.11 10.81
C GLY A 40 15.13 -4.89 9.53
N ARG A 41 13.97 -4.77 8.87
CA ARG A 41 13.69 -5.40 7.59
C ARG A 41 13.06 -4.35 6.67
N LYS A 42 13.17 -4.55 5.38
CA LYS A 42 12.42 -3.71 4.44
C LYS A 42 11.01 -4.26 4.31
N VAL A 43 10.06 -3.38 4.05
CA VAL A 43 8.68 -3.81 3.83
C VAL A 43 8.11 -3.02 2.65
N ILE A 44 7.44 -3.74 1.76
CA ILE A 44 6.67 -3.14 0.68
C ILE A 44 5.25 -2.96 1.22
N VAL A 45 4.81 -1.70 1.29
CA VAL A 45 3.47 -1.34 1.73
C VAL A 45 2.71 -0.88 0.49
N TYR A 46 1.68 -1.62 0.08
CA TYR A 46 0.92 -1.19 -1.09
C TYR A 46 -0.54 -1.02 -0.75
N PHE A 47 -1.16 -0.02 -1.38
CA PHE A 47 -2.56 0.35 -1.16
C PHE A 47 -3.35 0.03 -2.42
N TYR A 48 -4.52 -0.58 -2.24
CA TYR A 48 -5.40 -0.96 -3.34
C TYR A 48 -6.84 -0.71 -2.95
N PRO A 49 -7.73 -0.45 -3.95
CA PRO A 49 -9.07 0.03 -3.64
C PRO A 49 -10.05 -1.03 -3.14
N LYS A 50 -9.95 -2.27 -3.61
CA LYS A 50 -10.95 -3.26 -3.22
C LYS A 50 -10.49 -4.68 -3.51
N ALA A 51 -10.61 -5.54 -2.51
CA ALA A 51 -10.26 -6.96 -2.63
C ALA A 51 -11.12 -7.64 -3.71
N ASP A 52 -10.49 -8.61 -4.39
CA ASP A 52 -11.16 -9.48 -5.37
C ASP A 52 -11.71 -8.73 -6.58
N THR A 53 -11.12 -7.59 -6.93
CA THR A 53 -11.34 -6.93 -8.22
C THR A 53 -10.20 -7.31 -9.16
N PRO A 54 -10.36 -7.22 -10.50
CA PRO A 54 -9.34 -7.75 -11.42
C PRO A 54 -7.94 -7.19 -11.22
N GLY A 55 -7.79 -5.86 -11.13
CA GLY A 55 -6.48 -5.27 -10.95
C GLY A 55 -5.86 -5.59 -9.62
N CYS A 56 -6.66 -5.55 -8.56
CA CYS A 56 -6.16 -5.86 -7.21
C CYS A 56 -5.78 -7.33 -7.09
N THR A 57 -6.51 -8.22 -7.76
CA THR A 57 -6.18 -9.63 -7.78
C THR A 57 -4.86 -9.88 -8.50
N THR A 58 -4.66 -9.23 -9.66
CA THR A 58 -3.41 -9.36 -10.41
C THR A 58 -2.23 -8.92 -9.56
N GLU A 59 -2.34 -7.76 -8.92
CA GLU A 59 -1.26 -7.22 -8.09
C GLU A 59 -0.97 -8.14 -6.92
N ALA A 60 -2.01 -8.61 -6.23
CA ALA A 60 -1.83 -9.48 -5.06
C ALA A 60 -1.19 -10.82 -5.45
N CYS A 61 -1.62 -11.41 -6.55
CA CYS A 61 -1.06 -12.68 -7.01
C CYS A 61 0.40 -12.52 -7.45
N ASP A 62 0.74 -11.39 -8.07
CA ASP A 62 2.11 -11.12 -8.46
C ASP A 62 3.02 -10.99 -7.23
N PHE A 63 2.55 -10.32 -6.18
CA PHE A 63 3.31 -10.25 -4.93
C PHE A 63 3.41 -11.63 -4.27
N ARG A 64 2.31 -12.40 -4.27
CA ARG A 64 2.33 -13.76 -3.72
C ARG A 64 3.41 -14.60 -4.41
N ASP A 65 3.46 -14.54 -5.72
CA ASP A 65 4.40 -15.36 -6.51
C ASP A 65 5.85 -14.92 -6.32
N SER A 66 6.07 -13.67 -5.94
CA SER A 66 7.42 -13.13 -5.71
C SER A 66 7.84 -13.15 -4.24
N LEU A 67 6.95 -13.55 -3.34
CA LEU A 67 7.16 -13.39 -1.90
C LEU A 67 8.38 -14.16 -1.39
N SER A 68 8.57 -15.38 -1.87
CA SER A 68 9.71 -16.21 -1.42
C SER A 68 11.03 -15.52 -1.75
N GLU A 69 11.14 -14.99 -2.97
CA GLU A 69 12.35 -14.27 -3.38
C GLU A 69 12.55 -13.00 -2.55
N LEU A 70 11.48 -12.26 -2.31
CA LEU A 70 11.57 -11.04 -1.50
C LEU A 70 11.96 -11.36 -0.07
N ASN A 71 11.36 -12.39 0.52
CA ASN A 71 11.69 -12.78 1.89
C ASN A 71 13.14 -13.23 2.02
N ASN A 72 13.70 -13.85 0.99
CA ASN A 72 15.11 -14.23 1.00
C ASN A 72 16.02 -13.01 1.02
N GLN A 73 15.52 -11.85 0.62
CA GLN A 73 16.27 -10.59 0.67
C GLN A 73 15.90 -9.75 1.89
N ASN A 74 15.18 -10.34 2.85
CA ASN A 74 14.68 -9.66 4.07
C ASN A 74 13.71 -8.54 3.75
N ILE A 75 12.84 -8.77 2.77
CA ILE A 75 11.79 -7.82 2.38
C ILE A 75 10.44 -8.49 2.61
N ASP A 76 9.59 -7.82 3.39
CA ASP A 76 8.21 -8.26 3.63
C ASP A 76 7.26 -7.47 2.75
N VAL A 77 6.01 -7.95 2.64
CA VAL A 77 4.97 -7.29 1.85
C VAL A 77 3.72 -7.21 2.72
N VAL A 78 3.06 -6.05 2.73
CA VAL A 78 1.73 -5.90 3.32
C VAL A 78 0.84 -5.16 2.33
N GLY A 79 -0.41 -5.60 2.19
CA GLY A 79 -1.39 -4.94 1.35
C GLY A 79 -2.44 -4.28 2.23
N ILE A 80 -2.84 -3.05 1.90
CA ILE A 80 -3.79 -2.28 2.71
C ILE A 80 -4.94 -1.82 1.83
N SER A 81 -6.18 -2.07 2.27
CA SER A 81 -7.37 -1.63 1.57
C SER A 81 -8.43 -1.23 2.60
N PRO A 82 -9.52 -0.56 2.18
CA PRO A 82 -10.61 -0.23 3.11
C PRO A 82 -11.56 -1.39 3.36
N ASP A 83 -11.28 -2.57 2.83
CA ASP A 83 -12.14 -3.73 3.03
C ASP A 83 -12.15 -4.14 4.50
N LYS A 84 -13.26 -4.78 4.90
CA LYS A 84 -13.36 -5.35 6.24
C LYS A 84 -12.51 -6.61 6.34
N VAL A 85 -12.16 -6.97 7.58
CA VAL A 85 -11.33 -8.15 7.85
C VAL A 85 -11.92 -9.41 7.19
N GLU A 86 -13.24 -9.57 7.24
CA GLU A 86 -13.89 -10.73 6.66
C GLU A 86 -13.69 -10.83 5.15
N ALA A 87 -13.74 -9.68 4.45
CA ALA A 87 -13.51 -9.64 3.01
C ALA A 87 -12.06 -9.96 2.70
N LEU A 88 -11.13 -9.48 3.52
CA LEU A 88 -9.71 -9.76 3.35
C LEU A 88 -9.41 -11.25 3.58
N ALA A 89 -10.06 -11.88 4.56
CA ALA A 89 -9.89 -13.30 4.78
C ALA A 89 -10.36 -14.13 3.59
N LYS A 90 -11.48 -13.74 2.99
CA LYS A 90 -11.98 -14.41 1.78
C LYS A 90 -11.02 -14.23 0.60
N PHE A 91 -10.48 -13.05 0.44
CA PHE A 91 -9.53 -12.74 -0.63
C PHE A 91 -8.27 -13.59 -0.46
N ARG A 92 -7.74 -13.63 0.77
CA ARG A 92 -6.58 -14.46 1.11
C ARG A 92 -6.82 -15.93 0.74
N ASP A 93 -7.97 -16.48 1.18
CA ASP A 93 -8.25 -17.89 0.96
C ASP A 93 -8.47 -18.20 -0.51
N LYS A 94 -9.14 -17.31 -1.22
CA LYS A 94 -9.47 -17.55 -2.63
C LYS A 94 -8.24 -17.62 -3.51
N TYR A 95 -7.23 -16.79 -3.21
CA TYR A 95 -6.03 -16.70 -4.04
C TYR A 95 -4.78 -17.19 -3.32
N GLU A 96 -4.95 -17.78 -2.14
CA GLU A 96 -3.84 -18.35 -1.35
C GLU A 96 -2.74 -17.31 -1.11
N LEU A 97 -3.14 -16.14 -0.66
CA LEU A 97 -2.19 -15.05 -0.38
C LEU A 97 -1.50 -15.33 0.95
N THR A 98 -0.17 -15.23 0.96
CA THR A 98 0.63 -15.63 2.11
C THR A 98 1.28 -14.46 2.83
N PHE A 99 0.93 -13.23 2.46
CA PHE A 99 1.39 -12.02 3.15
C PHE A 99 0.19 -11.34 3.82
N PRO A 100 0.44 -10.50 4.84
CA PRO A 100 -0.68 -9.87 5.57
C PRO A 100 -1.48 -8.90 4.70
N LEU A 101 -2.81 -8.97 4.84
CA LEU A 101 -3.73 -7.99 4.27
C LEU A 101 -4.31 -7.20 5.44
N LEU A 102 -4.21 -5.89 5.39
CA LEU A 102 -4.59 -5.02 6.51
C LEU A 102 -5.83 -4.22 6.15
N SER A 103 -6.72 -4.07 7.14
CA SER A 103 -8.00 -3.39 6.97
C SER A 103 -7.88 -1.94 7.44
N ASP A 104 -8.10 -0.99 6.53
CA ASP A 104 -8.09 0.44 6.83
C ASP A 104 -9.47 1.00 6.50
N GLU A 105 -10.49 0.55 7.26
CA GLU A 105 -11.89 0.85 6.93
C GLU A 105 -12.18 2.34 6.88
N ASP A 106 -11.58 3.13 7.76
CA ASP A 106 -11.82 4.57 7.83
C ASP A 106 -10.88 5.37 6.91
N LYS A 107 -9.99 4.69 6.19
CA LYS A 107 -9.05 5.27 5.24
C LYS A 107 -8.07 6.25 5.86
N SER A 108 -7.87 6.20 7.18
CA SER A 108 -6.96 7.12 7.88
C SER A 108 -5.51 6.89 7.47
N VAL A 109 -5.09 5.62 7.35
CA VAL A 109 -3.72 5.29 6.96
C VAL A 109 -3.51 5.62 5.49
N MET A 110 -4.47 5.31 4.63
CA MET A 110 -4.39 5.67 3.22
C MET A 110 -4.22 7.18 3.04
N THR A 111 -4.97 7.95 3.81
CA THR A 111 -4.87 9.41 3.76
C THR A 111 -3.49 9.88 4.21
N ALA A 112 -2.98 9.31 5.30
CA ALA A 112 -1.66 9.68 5.81
C ALA A 112 -0.55 9.40 4.80
N TYR A 113 -0.71 8.37 3.98
CA TYR A 113 0.29 8.03 2.95
C TYR A 113 0.04 8.75 1.63
N GLY A 114 -1.05 9.50 1.50
CA GLY A 114 -1.39 10.15 0.23
C GLY A 114 -2.03 9.23 -0.79
N ALA A 115 -2.46 8.04 -0.36
CA ALA A 115 -3.08 7.04 -1.24
C ALA A 115 -4.60 7.20 -1.32
N PHE A 116 -5.16 8.21 -0.65
CA PHE A 116 -6.58 8.55 -0.75
C PHE A 116 -6.69 10.06 -0.83
N GLY A 117 -7.44 10.55 -1.80
CA GLY A 117 -7.63 11.98 -1.98
C GLY A 117 -8.17 12.26 -3.37
N GLU A 118 -7.87 13.45 -3.86
CA GLU A 118 -8.36 13.89 -5.16
C GLU A 118 -7.65 13.15 -6.28
N LYS A 119 -8.42 12.69 -7.24
CA LYS A 119 -7.88 12.17 -8.48
C LYS A 119 -8.78 12.56 -9.64
N LYS A 120 -8.19 12.67 -10.83
CA LYS A 120 -8.96 13.00 -12.03
C LYS A 120 -9.51 11.74 -12.66
N ASN A 121 -10.77 11.81 -13.06
CA ASN A 121 -11.43 10.70 -13.72
C ASN A 121 -12.30 11.30 -14.83
N TYR A 122 -11.88 11.11 -16.07
CA TYR A 122 -12.57 11.65 -17.25
C TYR A 122 -12.78 13.16 -17.13
N GLY A 123 -11.74 13.88 -16.70
CA GLY A 123 -11.79 15.33 -16.59
C GLY A 123 -12.46 15.86 -15.34
N LYS A 124 -13.02 14.98 -14.51
CA LYS A 124 -13.62 15.39 -13.24
C LYS A 124 -12.68 15.06 -12.09
N VAL A 125 -12.70 15.91 -11.07
CA VAL A 125 -11.96 15.67 -9.83
C VAL A 125 -12.87 14.92 -8.87
N VAL A 126 -12.46 13.73 -8.43
CA VAL A 126 -13.23 12.93 -7.49
C VAL A 126 -12.33 12.51 -6.35
N GLN A 127 -12.95 12.23 -5.19
CA GLN A 127 -12.23 11.63 -4.07
C GLN A 127 -12.16 10.13 -4.28
N GLY A 128 -11.00 9.55 -4.10
CA GLY A 128 -10.88 8.13 -4.29
C GLY A 128 -9.52 7.60 -3.87
N ILE A 129 -9.39 6.27 -3.93
CA ILE A 129 -8.17 5.60 -3.57
C ILE A 129 -7.23 5.63 -4.77
N ILE A 130 -5.99 6.03 -4.49
CA ILE A 130 -4.93 6.10 -5.49
C ILE A 130 -4.05 4.89 -5.25
N ARG A 131 -4.04 3.94 -6.19
CA ARG A 131 -3.21 2.74 -6.08
C ARG A 131 -1.75 3.16 -5.97
N SER A 132 -1.11 2.82 -4.85
CA SER A 132 0.21 3.34 -4.52
C SER A 132 1.05 2.26 -3.87
N THR A 133 2.37 2.34 -4.01
CA THR A 133 3.28 1.38 -3.41
C THR A 133 4.48 2.13 -2.83
N PHE A 134 4.84 1.73 -1.62
CA PHE A 134 5.96 2.32 -0.91
C PHE A 134 6.91 1.21 -0.47
N VAL A 135 8.20 1.48 -0.55
CA VAL A 135 9.20 0.60 0.06
C VAL A 135 9.73 1.35 1.27
N VAL A 136 9.61 0.74 2.44
CA VAL A 136 10.06 1.30 3.71
C VAL A 136 11.32 0.55 4.13
N ASP A 137 12.39 1.27 4.44
CA ASP A 137 13.66 0.65 4.76
C ASP A 137 13.71 0.17 6.21
N GLU A 138 14.85 -0.38 6.61
CA GLU A 138 15.02 -0.99 7.93
C GLU A 138 14.86 0.02 9.07
N GLU A 139 15.03 1.31 8.78
CA GLU A 139 14.91 2.37 9.78
C GLU A 139 13.53 3.01 9.81
N GLY A 140 12.63 2.58 8.92
CA GLY A 140 11.29 3.15 8.84
C GLY A 140 11.16 4.33 7.91
N LYS A 141 12.16 4.57 7.07
CA LYS A 141 12.14 5.69 6.11
C LYS A 141 11.69 5.20 4.75
N ILE A 142 11.08 6.09 3.99
CA ILE A 142 10.64 5.80 2.63
C ILE A 142 11.87 5.65 1.73
N GLN A 143 12.04 4.48 1.16
CA GLN A 143 13.09 4.22 0.17
C GLN A 143 12.56 4.48 -1.24
N LEU A 144 11.27 4.22 -1.47
CA LEU A 144 10.63 4.36 -2.76
C LEU A 144 9.18 4.70 -2.55
N ALA A 145 8.65 5.65 -3.32
CA ALA A 145 7.24 6.02 -3.27
C ALA A 145 6.72 6.14 -4.70
N LYS A 146 5.74 5.30 -5.03
CA LYS A 146 5.12 5.30 -6.36
C LYS A 146 3.62 5.49 -6.20
N TYR A 147 3.12 6.59 -6.76
CA TYR A 147 1.69 6.90 -6.74
C TYR A 147 1.05 6.62 -8.08
N ASN A 148 -0.23 6.32 -8.05
CA ASN A 148 -1.05 6.16 -9.25
C ASN A 148 -0.46 5.11 -10.20
N VAL A 149 -0.18 3.93 -9.66
CA VAL A 149 0.45 2.84 -10.40
C VAL A 149 -0.59 1.97 -11.06
N LYS A 150 -0.22 1.32 -12.15
CA LYS A 150 -1.06 0.32 -12.81
C LYS A 150 -0.74 -1.04 -12.24
N ALA A 151 -1.78 -1.86 -12.03
CA ALA A 151 -1.58 -3.18 -11.43
C ALA A 151 -0.74 -4.12 -12.30
N THR A 152 -0.98 -4.08 -13.61
CA THR A 152 -0.31 -5.01 -14.54
C THR A 152 1.18 -4.68 -14.65
N GLY A 153 2.03 -5.66 -14.34
CA GLY A 153 3.48 -5.51 -14.45
C GLY A 153 4.12 -4.67 -13.36
N HIS A 154 3.30 -4.16 -12.42
CA HIS A 154 3.80 -3.26 -11.39
C HIS A 154 4.79 -3.93 -10.45
N VAL A 155 4.49 -5.15 -10.00
CA VAL A 155 5.33 -5.86 -9.03
C VAL A 155 6.72 -6.10 -9.63
N ALA A 156 6.80 -6.52 -10.88
CA ALA A 156 8.09 -6.74 -11.54
C ALA A 156 8.90 -5.43 -11.61
N ARG A 157 8.23 -4.31 -11.86
CA ARG A 157 8.91 -3.01 -11.89
C ARG A 157 9.45 -2.61 -10.52
N ILE A 158 8.66 -2.83 -9.47
CA ILE A 158 9.09 -2.52 -8.11
C ILE A 158 10.31 -3.36 -7.73
N ILE A 159 10.28 -4.65 -8.03
CA ILE A 159 11.38 -5.55 -7.69
C ILE A 159 12.68 -5.09 -8.35
N LYS A 160 12.62 -4.59 -9.58
CA LYS A 160 13.81 -4.08 -10.26
C LYS A 160 14.42 -2.86 -9.59
N GLU A 161 13.63 -2.09 -8.86
CA GLU A 161 14.10 -0.87 -8.22
C GLU A 161 14.56 -1.08 -6.78
N LEU A 162 14.49 -2.28 -6.27
CA LEU A 162 14.90 -2.58 -4.88
C LEU A 162 16.42 -2.67 -4.70
#